data_6150db09da091168bbe0b47ae0964483
#
_entry.id   6150db09da091168bbe0b47ae0964483
#
_cell.length_a   1.000
_cell.length_b   1.000
_cell.length_c   1.000
_cell.angle_alpha   90.00
_cell.angle_beta   90.00
_cell.angle_gamma   90.00
#
_symmetry.space_group_name_H-M   'P 1'
#
loop_
_entity.id
_entity.type
_entity.pdbx_description
1 polymer ?
#
loop_
_entity_poly.entity_id
_entity_poly.type
_entity_poly.pdbx_seq_one_letter_code
_entity_poly.pdbx_strand_id
1 'polypeptide(L)'
;MLKSLFPNVDWDIVEFVGFDMDGTLYDEFNFIIQVYRPIAKRIALSTKSTEQEIYNQLLLRWMEKGSSYNKIFDEILIRHNVVESERETTINECLRIFRKHTPMLTLSDRVSFFLNYVQNKYGLFLITDGGVQLQKAKFHSLGLSSWFEEQNVGFTGLYGSEYSKPSPLITKNIKILEEVFNPKQVVFFGDREVDKKFAEVLGFQFVQTYCLQKEG
;
A
#
# COMPACT_ATOMS: atom_id res chain seq x y z
N MET A 1 -21.68 -8.33 14.17
CA MET A 1 -20.59 -8.81 13.27
C MET A 1 -19.27 -8.11 13.54
N LEU A 2 -19.15 -6.78 13.44
CA LEU A 2 -17.87 -6.08 13.64
C LEU A 2 -17.26 -6.31 15.03
N LYS A 3 -18.04 -6.26 16.10
CA LYS A 3 -17.57 -6.55 17.48
C LYS A 3 -16.97 -7.95 17.64
N SER A 4 -17.45 -8.94 16.89
CA SER A 4 -16.88 -10.30 16.91
C SER A 4 -15.61 -10.43 16.10
N LEU A 5 -15.49 -9.70 14.99
CA LEU A 5 -14.31 -9.72 14.13
C LEU A 5 -13.17 -8.87 14.71
N PHE A 6 -13.51 -7.75 15.32
CA PHE A 6 -12.56 -6.77 15.85
C PHE A 6 -12.95 -6.37 17.28
N PRO A 7 -12.77 -7.27 18.27
CA PRO A 7 -13.26 -7.08 19.63
C PRO A 7 -12.55 -5.96 20.40
N ASN A 8 -11.39 -5.52 19.94
CA ASN A 8 -10.61 -4.45 20.56
C ASN A 8 -11.04 -3.04 20.10
N VAL A 9 -11.99 -2.95 19.19
CA VAL A 9 -12.55 -1.67 18.70
C VAL A 9 -13.86 -1.40 19.42
N ASP A 10 -13.99 -0.20 19.95
CA ASP A 10 -15.25 0.29 20.52
C ASP A 10 -16.18 0.79 19.39
N TRP A 11 -16.90 -0.16 18.78
CA TRP A 11 -17.82 0.09 17.66
C TRP A 11 -19.05 0.92 18.03
N ASP A 12 -19.31 1.13 19.31
CA ASP A 12 -20.46 1.92 19.76
C ASP A 12 -20.24 3.43 19.54
N ILE A 13 -18.98 3.84 19.46
CA ILE A 13 -18.60 5.24 19.24
C ILE A 13 -17.99 5.50 17.86
N VAL A 14 -17.72 4.45 17.06
CA VAL A 14 -17.11 4.62 15.72
C VAL A 14 -18.12 5.26 14.77
N GLU A 15 -17.67 6.32 14.11
CA GLU A 15 -18.39 7.02 13.04
C GLU A 15 -17.62 6.99 11.71
N PHE A 16 -16.29 6.83 11.76
CA PHE A 16 -15.43 6.88 10.58
C PHE A 16 -14.49 5.67 10.54
N VAL A 17 -14.33 5.12 9.33
CA VAL A 17 -13.45 3.96 9.08
C VAL A 17 -12.44 4.33 8.00
N GLY A 18 -11.17 4.34 8.38
CA GLY A 18 -10.05 4.62 7.49
C GLY A 18 -9.29 3.37 7.09
N PHE A 19 -8.67 3.42 5.91
CA PHE A 19 -7.89 2.31 5.38
C PHE A 19 -6.57 2.78 4.79
N ASP A 20 -5.51 2.01 5.03
CA ASP A 20 -4.40 1.93 4.10
C ASP A 20 -4.83 1.09 2.88
N MET A 21 -4.05 1.12 1.79
CA MET A 21 -4.36 0.40 0.56
C MET A 21 -3.51 -0.86 0.36
N ASP A 22 -2.19 -0.68 0.28
CA ASP A 22 -1.24 -1.75 -0.06
C ASP A 22 -1.06 -2.72 1.13
N GLY A 23 -1.31 -4.03 0.94
CA GLY A 23 -1.27 -5.01 2.03
C GLY A 23 -2.51 -5.02 2.92
N THR A 24 -3.36 -4.00 2.84
CA THR A 24 -4.58 -3.83 3.65
C THR A 24 -5.84 -4.21 2.87
N LEU A 25 -6.13 -3.55 1.76
CA LEU A 25 -7.31 -3.84 0.93
C LEU A 25 -7.07 -4.92 -0.10
N TYR A 26 -5.82 -5.14 -0.49
CA TYR A 26 -5.44 -6.22 -1.41
C TYR A 26 -4.04 -6.74 -1.03
N ASP A 27 -3.71 -7.96 -1.47
CA ASP A 27 -2.37 -8.51 -1.29
C ASP A 27 -1.38 -7.81 -2.23
N GLU A 28 -0.45 -7.03 -1.66
CA GLU A 28 0.55 -6.30 -2.41
C GLU A 28 1.43 -7.21 -3.27
N PHE A 29 1.57 -8.48 -2.92
CA PHE A 29 2.29 -9.47 -3.72
C PHE A 29 1.71 -9.57 -5.14
N ASN A 30 0.38 -9.42 -5.31
CA ASN A 30 -0.28 -9.41 -6.61
C ASN A 30 0.19 -8.27 -7.53
N PHE A 31 0.60 -7.14 -6.97
CA PHE A 31 1.24 -6.05 -7.71
C PHE A 31 2.71 -6.37 -8.02
N ILE A 32 3.44 -6.86 -7.03
CA ILE A 32 4.88 -7.15 -7.12
C ILE A 32 5.18 -8.18 -8.20
N ILE A 33 4.42 -9.27 -8.28
CA ILE A 33 4.61 -10.29 -9.32
C ILE A 33 4.42 -9.76 -10.74
N GLN A 34 3.61 -8.73 -10.92
CA GLN A 34 3.40 -8.08 -12.22
C GLN A 34 4.57 -7.17 -12.57
N VAL A 35 4.92 -6.24 -11.67
CA VAL A 35 5.90 -5.20 -11.96
C VAL A 35 7.33 -5.74 -12.00
N TYR A 36 7.63 -6.81 -11.26
CA TYR A 36 8.97 -7.40 -11.27
C TYR A 36 9.31 -8.18 -12.54
N ARG A 37 8.34 -8.61 -13.36
CA ARG A 37 8.60 -9.22 -14.67
C ARG A 37 9.34 -8.27 -15.62
N PRO A 38 8.84 -7.09 -15.99
CA PRO A 38 9.57 -6.17 -16.85
C PRO A 38 10.86 -5.65 -16.20
N ILE A 39 10.93 -5.55 -14.87
CA ILE A 39 12.16 -5.19 -14.15
C ILE A 39 13.21 -6.29 -14.28
N ALA A 40 12.82 -7.55 -14.11
CA ALA A 40 13.73 -8.69 -14.29
C ALA A 40 14.30 -8.74 -15.71
N LYS A 41 13.47 -8.53 -16.71
CA LYS A 41 13.89 -8.40 -18.10
C LYS A 41 14.94 -7.29 -18.28
N ARG A 42 14.72 -6.11 -17.65
CA ARG A 42 15.68 -5.00 -17.73
C ARG A 42 17.01 -5.36 -17.05
N ILE A 43 16.98 -5.94 -15.86
CA ILE A 43 18.18 -6.34 -15.11
C ILE A 43 18.95 -7.45 -15.85
N ALA A 44 18.25 -8.42 -16.45
CA ALA A 44 18.88 -9.51 -17.20
C ALA A 44 19.76 -9.01 -18.37
N LEU A 45 19.42 -7.85 -18.97
CA LEU A 45 20.25 -7.23 -20.01
C LEU A 45 21.62 -6.75 -19.52
N SER A 46 21.76 -6.46 -18.23
CA SER A 46 22.99 -6.02 -17.57
C SER A 46 23.73 -7.18 -16.86
N THR A 47 23.21 -8.40 -16.94
CA THR A 47 23.76 -9.57 -16.25
C THR A 47 23.97 -10.73 -17.21
N LYS A 48 24.61 -11.82 -16.73
CA LYS A 48 24.73 -13.08 -17.48
C LYS A 48 23.60 -14.07 -17.14
N SER A 49 22.63 -13.64 -16.33
CA SER A 49 21.53 -14.48 -15.86
C SER A 49 20.31 -14.35 -16.75
N THR A 50 19.46 -15.36 -16.71
CA THR A 50 18.17 -15.36 -17.38
C THR A 50 17.17 -14.43 -16.68
N GLU A 51 16.19 -13.95 -17.43
CA GLU A 51 15.07 -13.17 -16.88
C GLU A 51 14.37 -13.90 -15.72
N GLN A 52 14.17 -15.22 -15.84
CA GLN A 52 13.51 -16.03 -14.81
C GLN A 52 14.34 -16.14 -13.52
N GLU A 53 15.66 -16.26 -13.61
CA GLU A 53 16.54 -16.28 -12.44
C GLU A 53 16.49 -14.94 -11.70
N ILE A 54 16.59 -13.83 -12.43
CA ILE A 54 16.49 -12.48 -11.85
C ILE A 54 15.12 -12.26 -11.22
N TYR A 55 14.04 -12.67 -11.91
CA TYR A 55 12.68 -12.55 -11.38
C TYR A 55 12.53 -13.29 -10.05
N ASN A 56 12.98 -14.53 -9.97
CA ASN A 56 12.92 -15.31 -8.74
C ASN A 56 13.74 -14.67 -7.61
N GLN A 57 14.93 -14.13 -7.91
CA GLN A 57 15.75 -13.43 -6.92
C GLN A 57 15.07 -12.16 -6.39
N LEU A 58 14.43 -11.38 -7.28
CA LEU A 58 13.68 -10.18 -6.89
C LEU A 58 12.52 -10.54 -5.96
N LEU A 59 11.73 -11.56 -6.30
CA LEU A 59 10.61 -12.00 -5.46
C LEU A 59 11.06 -12.51 -4.09
N LEU A 60 12.08 -13.37 -4.06
CA LEU A 60 12.63 -13.88 -2.80
C LEU A 60 13.12 -12.72 -1.92
N ARG A 61 13.82 -11.75 -2.52
CA ARG A 61 14.33 -10.62 -1.76
C ARG A 61 13.22 -9.71 -1.25
N TRP A 62 12.17 -9.51 -2.03
CA TRP A 62 10.99 -8.77 -1.57
C TRP A 62 10.27 -9.49 -0.42
N MET A 63 10.13 -10.81 -0.48
CA MET A 63 9.53 -11.60 0.62
C MET A 63 10.34 -11.52 1.91
N GLU A 64 11.68 -11.42 1.82
CA GLU A 64 12.55 -11.28 2.98
C GLU A 64 12.51 -9.87 3.60
N LYS A 65 12.35 -8.82 2.78
CA LYS A 65 12.56 -7.42 3.19
C LYS A 65 11.31 -6.57 3.20
N GLY A 66 10.28 -6.94 2.45
CA GLY A 66 9.06 -6.17 2.28
C GLY A 66 9.23 -4.92 1.41
N SER A 67 8.12 -4.25 1.16
CA SER A 67 8.01 -3.11 0.25
C SER A 67 8.72 -1.84 0.70
N SER A 68 8.97 -1.70 2.00
CA SER A 68 9.70 -0.55 2.55
C SER A 68 11.20 -0.58 2.25
N TYR A 69 11.73 -1.70 1.76
CA TYR A 69 13.15 -1.85 1.50
C TYR A 69 13.50 -1.42 0.07
N ASN A 70 14.24 -0.33 -0.05
CA ASN A 70 14.52 0.35 -1.32
C ASN A 70 15.81 -0.09 -2.04
N LYS A 71 16.53 -1.10 -1.53
CA LYS A 71 17.84 -1.53 -2.09
C LYS A 71 17.78 -2.84 -2.87
N ILE A 72 16.59 -3.41 -3.12
CA ILE A 72 16.46 -4.74 -3.77
C ILE A 72 17.16 -4.75 -5.13
N PHE A 73 16.95 -3.75 -5.98
CA PHE A 73 17.53 -3.72 -7.32
C PHE A 73 19.07 -3.59 -7.26
N ASP A 74 19.59 -2.74 -6.40
CA ASP A 74 21.03 -2.55 -6.23
C ASP A 74 21.71 -3.84 -5.74
N GLU A 75 21.13 -4.51 -4.74
CA GLU A 75 21.66 -5.77 -4.21
C GLU A 75 21.71 -6.89 -5.27
N ILE A 76 20.69 -6.99 -6.13
CA ILE A 76 20.69 -7.96 -7.22
C ILE A 76 21.79 -7.63 -8.23
N LEU A 77 21.95 -6.37 -8.62
CA LEU A 77 23.00 -5.94 -9.56
C LEU A 77 24.40 -6.16 -8.99
N ILE A 78 24.63 -5.87 -7.70
CA ILE A 78 25.89 -6.15 -7.00
C ILE A 78 26.19 -7.65 -7.01
N ARG A 79 25.23 -8.50 -6.70
CA ARG A 79 25.37 -9.97 -6.71
C ARG A 79 25.82 -10.49 -8.07
N HIS A 80 25.41 -9.83 -9.14
CA HIS A 80 25.77 -10.16 -10.52
C HIS A 80 27.02 -9.42 -11.05
N ASN A 81 27.78 -8.75 -10.15
CA ASN A 81 29.02 -8.03 -10.47
C ASN A 81 28.85 -6.92 -11.53
N VAL A 82 27.66 -6.29 -11.60
CA VAL A 82 27.43 -5.14 -12.48
C VAL A 82 28.22 -3.94 -11.95
N VAL A 83 28.96 -3.27 -12.82
CA VAL A 83 29.81 -2.12 -12.44
C VAL A 83 28.95 -0.92 -12.00
N GLU A 84 29.48 -0.09 -11.11
CA GLU A 84 28.75 0.97 -10.43
C GLU A 84 28.08 1.95 -11.41
N SER A 85 28.80 2.36 -12.46
CA SER A 85 28.26 3.30 -13.47
C SER A 85 27.05 2.75 -14.24
N GLU A 86 27.01 1.44 -14.46
CA GLU A 86 25.89 0.77 -15.11
C GLU A 86 24.74 0.49 -14.13
N ARG A 87 25.07 0.22 -12.84
CA ARG A 87 24.07 -0.03 -11.80
C ARG A 87 23.14 1.16 -11.63
N GLU A 88 23.70 2.38 -11.49
CA GLU A 88 22.90 3.59 -11.30
C GLU A 88 21.90 3.79 -12.45
N THR A 89 22.37 3.65 -13.69
CA THR A 89 21.52 3.75 -14.89
C THR A 89 20.40 2.69 -14.86
N THR A 90 20.77 1.43 -14.55
CA THR A 90 19.82 0.32 -14.51
C THR A 90 18.80 0.49 -13.41
N ILE A 91 19.20 0.92 -12.21
CA ILE A 91 18.29 1.21 -11.09
C ILE A 91 17.28 2.29 -11.48
N ASN A 92 17.74 3.38 -12.09
CA ASN A 92 16.87 4.47 -12.52
C ASN A 92 15.82 4.00 -13.54
N GLU A 93 16.20 3.12 -14.47
CA GLU A 93 15.26 2.52 -15.41
C GLU A 93 14.28 1.56 -14.73
N CYS A 94 14.74 0.74 -13.79
CA CYS A 94 13.87 -0.13 -12.99
C CYS A 94 12.85 0.68 -12.17
N LEU A 95 13.28 1.77 -11.55
CA LEU A 95 12.39 2.68 -10.82
C LEU A 95 11.38 3.35 -11.75
N ARG A 96 11.78 3.70 -12.98
CA ARG A 96 10.86 4.24 -13.99
C ARG A 96 9.83 3.20 -14.40
N ILE A 97 10.23 1.94 -14.63
CA ILE A 97 9.31 0.83 -14.93
C ILE A 97 8.34 0.65 -13.76
N PHE A 98 8.84 0.60 -12.53
CA PHE A 98 8.03 0.43 -11.33
C PHE A 98 6.96 1.52 -11.18
N ARG A 99 7.37 2.80 -11.30
CA ARG A 99 6.48 3.95 -11.10
C ARG A 99 5.44 4.13 -12.21
N LYS A 100 5.73 3.64 -13.44
CA LYS A 100 4.84 3.76 -14.60
C LYS A 100 4.03 2.49 -14.87
N HIS A 101 4.21 1.45 -14.05
CA HIS A 101 3.49 0.22 -14.25
C HIS A 101 1.98 0.43 -14.11
N THR A 102 1.22 -0.11 -15.06
CA THR A 102 -0.25 -0.14 -15.00
C THR A 102 -0.66 -1.49 -14.41
N PRO A 103 -1.08 -1.53 -13.15
CA PRO A 103 -1.42 -2.80 -12.49
C PRO A 103 -2.77 -3.34 -12.96
N MET A 104 -2.93 -4.66 -12.94
CA MET A 104 -4.21 -5.36 -13.04
C MET A 104 -4.50 -6.00 -11.68
N LEU A 105 -5.31 -5.34 -10.87
CA LEU A 105 -5.62 -5.75 -9.51
C LEU A 105 -7.12 -5.93 -9.33
N THR A 106 -7.49 -6.85 -8.47
CA THR A 106 -8.89 -7.09 -8.08
C THR A 106 -8.97 -7.20 -6.56
N LEU A 107 -10.05 -6.70 -5.98
CA LEU A 107 -10.38 -6.96 -4.59
C LEU A 107 -10.90 -8.40 -4.47
N SER A 108 -10.60 -9.03 -3.34
CA SER A 108 -11.28 -10.28 -2.99
C SER A 108 -12.75 -10.00 -2.65
N ASP A 109 -13.60 -11.01 -2.83
CA ASP A 109 -15.04 -10.94 -2.46
C ASP A 109 -15.21 -10.56 -0.99
N ARG A 110 -14.32 -11.05 -0.13
CA ARG A 110 -14.31 -10.74 1.30
C ARG A 110 -14.11 -9.24 1.56
N VAL A 111 -13.14 -8.60 0.89
CA VAL A 111 -12.87 -7.17 1.06
C VAL A 111 -14.00 -6.35 0.47
N SER A 112 -14.49 -6.70 -0.72
CA SER A 112 -15.63 -6.03 -1.36
C SER A 112 -16.89 -6.10 -0.49
N PHE A 113 -17.19 -7.28 0.08
CA PHE A 113 -18.30 -7.45 1.01
C PHE A 113 -18.13 -6.61 2.27
N PHE A 114 -16.92 -6.57 2.84
CA PHE A 114 -16.63 -5.76 4.01
C PHE A 114 -16.80 -4.27 3.74
N LEU A 115 -16.25 -3.76 2.64
CA LEU A 115 -16.42 -2.36 2.22
C LEU A 115 -17.89 -2.00 2.01
N ASN A 116 -18.67 -2.86 1.33
CA ASN A 116 -20.12 -2.68 1.17
C ASN A 116 -20.86 -2.65 2.51
N TYR A 117 -20.43 -3.44 3.48
CA TYR A 117 -21.05 -3.45 4.80
C TYR A 117 -20.76 -2.19 5.60
N VAL A 118 -19.51 -1.71 5.59
CA VAL A 118 -19.10 -0.56 6.40
C VAL A 118 -19.55 0.78 5.81
N GLN A 119 -19.58 0.93 4.47
CA GLN A 119 -20.01 2.18 3.83
C GLN A 119 -21.46 2.56 4.13
N ASN A 120 -22.32 1.57 4.44
CA ASN A 120 -23.72 1.83 4.78
C ASN A 120 -23.91 2.34 6.21
N LYS A 121 -22.83 2.42 7.01
CA LYS A 121 -22.89 2.71 8.45
C LYS A 121 -21.93 3.79 8.91
N TYR A 122 -20.82 3.97 8.19
CA TYR A 122 -19.70 4.80 8.60
C TYR A 122 -19.22 5.65 7.44
N GLY A 123 -18.67 6.82 7.74
CA GLY A 123 -17.91 7.59 6.80
C GLY A 123 -16.59 6.86 6.45
N LEU A 124 -16.27 6.76 5.15
CA LEU A 124 -15.06 6.05 4.72
C LEU A 124 -14.00 7.01 4.19
N PHE A 125 -12.74 6.74 4.53
CA PHE A 125 -11.59 7.41 3.94
C PHE A 125 -10.43 6.44 3.70
N LEU A 126 -9.52 6.84 2.79
CA LEU A 126 -8.34 6.05 2.43
C LEU A 126 -7.11 6.95 2.45
N ILE A 127 -6.01 6.46 3.04
CA ILE A 127 -4.72 7.14 3.03
C ILE A 127 -3.64 6.15 2.60
N THR A 128 -2.96 6.45 1.49
CA THR A 128 -1.91 5.60 0.96
C THR A 128 -0.64 6.36 0.67
N ASP A 129 0.51 5.75 1.02
CA ASP A 129 1.84 6.29 0.76
C ASP A 129 2.38 5.82 -0.58
N GLY A 130 3.23 6.62 -1.19
CA GLY A 130 3.96 6.27 -2.41
C GLY A 130 3.77 7.26 -3.56
N GLY A 131 4.32 6.90 -4.72
CA GLY A 131 4.26 7.76 -5.90
C GLY A 131 2.82 7.90 -6.42
N VAL A 132 2.36 9.13 -6.53
CA VAL A 132 0.96 9.49 -6.86
C VAL A 132 0.42 8.76 -8.08
N GLN A 133 1.19 8.75 -9.18
CA GLN A 133 0.75 8.13 -10.42
C GLN A 133 0.46 6.63 -10.24
N LEU A 134 1.33 5.94 -9.51
CA LEU A 134 1.19 4.52 -9.25
C LEU A 134 0.02 4.24 -8.29
N GLN A 135 -0.09 5.00 -7.20
CA GLN A 135 -1.17 4.79 -6.23
C GLN A 135 -2.55 5.09 -6.82
N LYS A 136 -2.67 6.12 -7.67
CA LYS A 136 -3.88 6.36 -8.44
C LYS A 136 -4.20 5.20 -9.40
N ALA A 137 -3.19 4.66 -10.10
CA ALA A 137 -3.39 3.51 -10.99
C ALA A 137 -3.87 2.26 -10.23
N LYS A 138 -3.31 1.97 -9.04
CA LYS A 138 -3.77 0.89 -8.16
C LYS A 138 -5.20 1.14 -7.69
N PHE A 139 -5.51 2.33 -7.21
CA PHE A 139 -6.83 2.74 -6.75
C PHE A 139 -7.91 2.51 -7.84
N HIS A 140 -7.62 2.94 -9.07
CA HIS A 140 -8.54 2.74 -10.20
C HIS A 140 -8.65 1.26 -10.60
N SER A 141 -7.52 0.54 -10.64
CA SER A 141 -7.51 -0.89 -10.98
C SER A 141 -8.36 -1.71 -10.01
N LEU A 142 -8.33 -1.37 -8.72
CA LEU A 142 -9.13 -2.01 -7.67
C LEU A 142 -10.60 -1.55 -7.63
N GLY A 143 -11.00 -0.57 -8.46
CA GLY A 143 -12.36 -0.03 -8.49
C GLY A 143 -12.77 0.70 -7.19
N LEU A 144 -11.81 1.22 -6.43
CA LEU A 144 -12.05 1.78 -5.09
C LEU A 144 -12.91 3.04 -5.08
N SER A 145 -13.08 3.72 -6.22
CA SER A 145 -14.03 4.85 -6.38
C SER A 145 -15.49 4.48 -6.10
N SER A 146 -15.83 3.17 -6.05
CA SER A 146 -17.15 2.71 -5.66
C SER A 146 -17.45 2.90 -4.16
N TRP A 147 -16.43 3.06 -3.33
CA TRP A 147 -16.54 3.18 -1.87
C TRP A 147 -15.96 4.47 -1.30
N PHE A 148 -14.97 5.06 -1.98
CA PHE A 148 -14.26 6.23 -1.48
C PHE A 148 -14.49 7.43 -2.40
N GLU A 149 -15.09 8.47 -1.86
CA GLU A 149 -15.19 9.76 -2.54
C GLU A 149 -13.81 10.40 -2.68
N GLU A 150 -13.55 11.05 -3.82
CA GLU A 150 -12.23 11.62 -4.13
C GLU A 150 -11.68 12.55 -3.02
N GLN A 151 -12.54 13.35 -2.42
CA GLN A 151 -12.20 14.26 -1.32
C GLN A 151 -11.83 13.56 0.00
N ASN A 152 -12.10 12.26 0.11
CA ASN A 152 -11.80 11.42 1.25
C ASN A 152 -10.65 10.44 0.96
N VAL A 153 -9.88 10.68 -0.12
CA VAL A 153 -8.71 9.86 -0.49
C VAL A 153 -7.43 10.70 -0.40
N GLY A 154 -6.53 10.28 0.50
CA GLY A 154 -5.21 10.90 0.71
C GLY A 154 -4.11 10.12 -0.01
N PHE A 155 -3.67 10.61 -1.17
CA PHE A 155 -2.42 10.18 -1.80
C PHE A 155 -1.29 11.05 -1.26
N THR A 156 -0.52 10.56 -0.28
CA THR A 156 0.48 11.38 0.45
C THR A 156 1.52 11.97 -0.48
N GLY A 157 1.92 11.24 -1.52
CA GLY A 157 2.89 11.72 -2.51
C GLY A 157 2.48 12.97 -3.31
N LEU A 158 1.21 13.42 -3.23
CA LEU A 158 0.78 14.70 -3.83
C LEU A 158 1.36 15.91 -3.10
N TYR A 159 1.66 15.75 -1.81
CA TYR A 159 1.95 16.87 -0.92
C TYR A 159 3.42 16.90 -0.45
N GLY A 160 4.17 15.81 -0.64
CA GLY A 160 5.56 15.69 -0.23
C GLY A 160 5.80 14.59 0.81
N SER A 161 7.06 14.27 1.05
CA SER A 161 7.45 13.18 1.96
C SER A 161 7.04 13.40 3.41
N GLU A 162 6.90 14.66 3.82
CA GLU A 162 6.46 15.06 5.16
C GLU A 162 4.99 14.71 5.44
N TYR A 163 4.19 14.43 4.41
CA TYR A 163 2.80 13.97 4.53
C TYR A 163 2.67 12.46 4.65
N SER A 164 3.76 11.72 4.41
CA SER A 164 3.72 10.25 4.51
C SER A 164 3.53 9.81 5.96
N LYS A 165 2.78 8.72 6.16
CA LYS A 165 2.59 8.12 7.48
C LYS A 165 3.95 7.82 8.14
N PRO A 166 4.12 8.05 9.45
CA PRO A 166 3.08 8.31 10.46
C PRO A 166 2.70 9.78 10.64
N SER A 167 3.07 10.69 9.72
CA SER A 167 2.74 12.10 9.85
C SER A 167 1.22 12.34 9.82
N PRO A 168 0.68 13.15 10.76
CA PRO A 168 -0.74 13.47 10.76
C PRO A 168 -1.14 14.51 9.70
N LEU A 169 -0.17 15.13 9.00
CA LEU A 169 -0.44 16.26 8.10
C LEU A 169 -1.45 15.94 7.00
N ILE A 170 -1.46 14.70 6.52
CA ILE A 170 -2.37 14.26 5.43
C ILE A 170 -3.85 14.38 5.83
N THR A 171 -4.19 14.29 7.11
CA THR A 171 -5.58 14.36 7.58
C THR A 171 -6.25 15.69 7.24
N LYS A 172 -5.49 16.77 7.12
CA LYS A 172 -5.98 18.10 6.72
C LYS A 172 -6.51 18.15 5.28
N ASN A 173 -6.21 17.12 4.49
CA ASN A 173 -6.61 16.99 3.09
C ASN A 173 -7.73 15.95 2.89
N ILE A 174 -8.29 15.42 3.98
CA ILE A 174 -9.36 14.43 3.99
C ILE A 174 -10.61 15.09 4.56
N LYS A 175 -11.55 15.42 3.69
CA LYS A 175 -12.70 16.27 4.06
C LYS A 175 -13.53 15.69 5.23
N ILE A 176 -13.82 14.41 5.21
CA ILE A 176 -14.63 13.76 6.23
C ILE A 176 -13.99 13.82 7.64
N LEU A 177 -12.65 13.97 7.73
CA LEU A 177 -11.96 14.09 9.00
C LEU A 177 -12.12 15.47 9.66
N GLU A 178 -12.63 16.47 8.94
CA GLU A 178 -13.00 17.77 9.52
C GLU A 178 -14.20 17.63 10.49
N GLU A 179 -14.99 16.56 10.35
CA GLU A 179 -16.18 16.26 11.18
C GLU A 179 -15.84 15.50 12.46
N VAL A 180 -14.58 15.10 12.65
CA VAL A 180 -14.15 14.30 13.81
C VAL A 180 -13.98 15.18 15.04
N PHE A 181 -14.86 15.05 16.02
CA PHE A 181 -14.78 15.74 17.31
C PHE A 181 -13.98 14.95 18.36
N ASN A 182 -14.03 13.62 18.28
CA ASN A 182 -13.30 12.72 19.17
C ASN A 182 -12.50 11.71 18.35
N PRO A 183 -11.15 11.67 18.47
CA PRO A 183 -10.35 10.71 17.72
C PRO A 183 -10.77 9.25 17.87
N LYS A 184 -11.37 8.87 19.00
CA LYS A 184 -11.89 7.51 19.20
C LYS A 184 -13.09 7.13 18.33
N GLN A 185 -13.72 8.11 17.68
CA GLN A 185 -14.75 7.86 16.67
C GLN A 185 -14.17 7.32 15.35
N VAL A 186 -12.84 7.31 15.22
CA VAL A 186 -12.14 6.81 14.04
C VAL A 186 -11.47 5.47 14.33
N VAL A 187 -11.68 4.49 13.45
CA VAL A 187 -10.85 3.28 13.39
C VAL A 187 -10.07 3.26 12.09
N PHE A 188 -8.77 3.00 12.16
CA PHE A 188 -7.89 2.90 11.00
C PHE A 188 -7.40 1.47 10.83
N PHE A 189 -7.54 0.94 9.61
CA PHE A 189 -7.07 -0.39 9.20
C PHE A 189 -5.76 -0.24 8.43
N GLY A 190 -4.74 -1.00 8.83
CA GLY A 190 -3.44 -1.02 8.18
C GLY A 190 -2.69 -2.30 8.46
N ASP A 191 -1.70 -2.63 7.62
CA ASP A 191 -0.92 -3.86 7.74
C ASP A 191 0.45 -3.66 8.41
N ARG A 192 0.98 -2.42 8.38
CA ARG A 192 2.34 -2.10 8.81
C ARG A 192 2.38 -1.33 10.14
N GLU A 193 3.55 -1.39 10.78
CA GLU A 193 3.84 -0.63 12.01
C GLU A 193 3.71 0.89 11.80
N VAL A 194 3.97 1.39 10.57
CA VAL A 194 3.81 2.82 10.26
C VAL A 194 2.34 3.26 10.30
N ASP A 195 1.42 2.38 9.93
CA ASP A 195 -0.03 2.63 9.98
C ASP A 195 -0.51 2.66 11.44
N LYS A 196 0.01 1.74 12.26
CA LYS A 196 -0.25 1.73 13.69
C LYS A 196 0.22 3.02 14.36
N LYS A 197 1.46 3.45 14.08
CA LYS A 197 2.00 4.72 14.59
C LYS A 197 1.19 5.93 14.13
N PHE A 198 0.71 5.91 12.87
CA PHE A 198 -0.17 6.95 12.35
C PHE A 198 -1.47 7.05 13.17
N ALA A 199 -2.13 5.92 13.42
CA ALA A 199 -3.32 5.89 14.24
C ALA A 199 -3.04 6.34 15.70
N GLU A 200 -1.92 5.90 16.29
CA GLU A 200 -1.50 6.29 17.65
C GLU A 200 -1.27 7.81 17.77
N VAL A 201 -0.56 8.42 16.80
CA VAL A 201 -0.30 9.88 16.78
C VAL A 201 -1.60 10.68 16.72
N LEU A 202 -2.61 10.18 16.02
CA LEU A 202 -3.91 10.82 15.87
C LEU A 202 -4.88 10.46 17.00
N GLY A 203 -4.55 9.48 17.83
CA GLY A 203 -5.45 8.97 18.87
C GLY A 203 -6.60 8.10 18.34
N PHE A 204 -6.51 7.64 17.10
CA PHE A 204 -7.48 6.73 16.48
C PHE A 204 -7.42 5.33 17.10
N GLN A 205 -8.49 4.56 16.95
CA GLN A 205 -8.46 3.13 17.17
C GLN A 205 -7.74 2.46 15.98
N PHE A 206 -7.04 1.36 16.20
CA PHE A 206 -6.28 0.68 15.15
C PHE A 206 -6.63 -0.79 15.05
N VAL A 207 -6.76 -1.25 13.81
CA VAL A 207 -6.87 -2.68 13.48
C VAL A 207 -5.73 -3.05 12.55
N GLN A 208 -4.86 -3.93 13.03
CA GLN A 208 -3.86 -4.53 12.18
C GLN A 208 -4.50 -5.63 11.32
N THR A 209 -4.33 -5.55 10.02
CA THR A 209 -4.87 -6.54 9.06
C THR A 209 -3.80 -6.92 8.05
N TYR A 210 -3.84 -8.18 7.62
CA TYR A 210 -2.94 -8.71 6.60
C TYR A 210 -3.78 -9.43 5.56
N CYS A 211 -3.69 -9.04 4.31
CA CYS A 211 -4.40 -9.73 3.23
C CYS A 211 -3.99 -11.19 3.04
N LEU A 212 -2.76 -11.55 3.44
CA LEU A 212 -2.24 -12.92 3.41
C LEU A 212 -2.83 -13.83 4.50
N GLN A 213 -3.60 -13.32 5.46
CA GLN A 213 -4.12 -14.13 6.53
C GLN A 213 -5.41 -14.85 6.14
N LYS A 214 -5.24 -16.12 5.83
CA LYS A 214 -6.22 -17.20 5.82
C LYS A 214 -7.08 -17.33 4.56
N GLU A 215 -6.51 -17.93 3.56
CA GLU A 215 -7.17 -19.06 2.97
C GLU A 215 -6.76 -20.29 3.80
N GLY A 216 -7.61 -20.66 4.73
CA GLY A 216 -7.55 -21.89 5.50
C GLY A 216 -8.73 -22.74 5.12
#